data_e28dc802477b4af124306c18892401c3
#
_entry.id   e28dc802477b4af124306c18892401c3
#
_cell.length_a   1.000
_cell.length_b   1.000
_cell.length_c   1.000
_cell.angle_alpha   90.00
_cell.angle_beta   90.00
_cell.angle_gamma   90.00
#
_symmetry.space_group_name_H-M   'P 1'
#
loop_
_entity.id
_entity.type
_entity.pdbx_description
1 polymer ?
#
loop_
_entity_poly.entity_id
_entity_poly.type
_entity_poly.pdbx_seq_one_letter_code
_entity_poly.pdbx_strand_id
1 'polypeptide(L)'
;MLPGLSSVQYLAARLGRPWQDWKLVSAHGCACDPVAECMMNRSVYFLTGGTETPASLCQKLTDVGMGEAHGVVGENLGTEAEAIRYGSAAELAGQSFAPLSVLLVENFDLPQLRAPGFPDKSFIRSEVPMTKQEVRAAALAKLAVMPTDTLWDVGAGTGSVSVELALAAPKGRVYAVECEPDACEPVSYTHLRAHET
;
A
#
# COMPACT_ATOMS: atom_id res chain seq x y z
N MET A 1 34.54 18.85 6.69
CA MET A 1 33.07 19.00 6.81
C MET A 1 32.56 17.65 7.33
N LEU A 2 31.93 17.62 8.48
CA LEU A 2 31.30 16.38 8.98
C LEU A 2 29.90 16.29 8.36
N PRO A 3 29.52 15.18 7.73
CA PRO A 3 28.15 14.99 7.24
C PRO A 3 27.18 14.92 8.42
N GLY A 4 26.04 15.61 8.31
CA GLY A 4 24.97 15.50 9.26
C GLY A 4 24.25 14.16 9.17
N LEU A 5 23.67 13.69 10.29
CA LEU A 5 22.78 12.55 10.28
C LEU A 5 21.46 12.94 9.61
N SER A 6 20.96 12.08 8.74
CA SER A 6 19.61 12.25 8.19
C SER A 6 18.55 11.85 9.21
N SER A 7 17.33 12.40 9.10
CA SER A 7 16.22 12.07 10.00
C SER A 7 15.89 10.57 9.99
N VAL A 8 16.07 9.88 8.87
CA VAL A 8 15.85 8.42 8.79
C VAL A 8 16.88 7.66 9.63
N GLN A 9 18.16 8.02 9.53
CA GLN A 9 19.22 7.37 10.33
C GLN A 9 19.04 7.68 11.81
N TYR A 10 18.65 8.90 12.13
CA TYR A 10 18.43 9.31 13.51
C TYR A 10 17.24 8.56 14.12
N LEU A 11 16.09 8.51 13.44
CA LEU A 11 14.92 7.75 13.92
C LEU A 11 15.26 6.26 14.05
N ALA A 12 15.95 5.67 13.09
CA ALA A 12 16.36 4.27 13.14
C ALA A 12 17.24 3.98 14.37
N ALA A 13 18.20 4.85 14.67
CA ALA A 13 19.03 4.75 15.87
C ALA A 13 18.21 4.86 17.15
N ARG A 14 17.24 5.78 17.20
CA ARG A 14 16.32 5.93 18.36
C ARG A 14 15.43 4.70 18.57
N LEU A 15 15.05 4.03 17.48
CA LEU A 15 14.26 2.80 17.52
C LEU A 15 15.11 1.55 17.74
N GLY A 16 16.45 1.65 17.69
CA GLY A 16 17.36 0.50 17.78
C GLY A 16 17.20 -0.48 16.61
N ARG A 17 16.86 0.00 15.42
CA ARG A 17 16.50 -0.82 14.27
C ARG A 17 17.24 -0.39 12.99
N PRO A 18 17.56 -1.32 12.09
CA PRO A 18 18.15 -1.00 10.79
C PRO A 18 17.09 -0.31 9.90
N TRP A 19 17.54 0.62 9.06
CA TRP A 19 16.68 1.36 8.12
C TRP A 19 16.86 0.93 6.66
N GLN A 20 17.78 0.02 6.38
CA GLN A 20 18.15 -0.42 5.03
C GLN A 20 16.95 -1.01 4.25
N ASP A 21 16.04 -1.64 4.96
CA ASP A 21 14.83 -2.25 4.37
C ASP A 21 13.63 -1.29 4.35
N TRP A 22 13.81 -0.04 4.77
CA TRP A 22 12.76 0.96 4.72
C TRP A 22 12.67 1.60 3.34
N LYS A 23 11.49 1.64 2.78
CA LYS A 23 11.19 2.44 1.60
C LYS A 23 11.14 3.91 2.01
N LEU A 24 12.01 4.75 1.44
CA LEU A 24 12.01 6.18 1.71
C LEU A 24 11.13 6.90 0.69
N VAL A 25 10.17 7.68 1.16
CA VAL A 25 9.22 8.44 0.36
C VAL A 25 9.23 9.90 0.80
N SER A 26 9.37 10.80 -0.15
CA SER A 26 9.20 12.24 0.12
C SER A 26 7.75 12.62 -0.07
N ALA A 27 7.10 13.04 1.01
CA ALA A 27 5.79 13.67 1.03
C ALA A 27 5.90 15.18 1.29
N HIS A 28 7.12 15.71 1.39
CA HIS A 28 7.38 17.13 1.61
C HIS A 28 7.29 17.90 0.31
N GLY A 29 6.18 18.62 0.11
CA GLY A 29 5.95 19.43 -1.09
C GLY A 29 5.72 18.62 -2.38
N CYS A 30 5.59 17.31 -2.27
CA CYS A 30 5.30 16.40 -3.39
C CYS A 30 4.05 15.58 -3.08
N ALA A 31 3.21 15.38 -4.08
CA ALA A 31 2.11 14.43 -3.95
C ALA A 31 2.68 13.01 -3.84
N CYS A 32 2.24 12.25 -2.83
CA CYS A 32 2.55 10.83 -2.69
C CYS A 32 1.26 10.05 -2.46
N ASP A 33 1.28 8.79 -2.85
CA ASP A 33 0.21 7.84 -2.53
C ASP A 33 0.70 6.92 -1.40
N PRO A 34 0.36 7.22 -0.14
CA PRO A 34 0.80 6.42 1.00
C PRO A 34 0.22 5.00 0.96
N VAL A 35 -0.96 4.83 0.36
CA VAL A 35 -1.62 3.53 0.24
C VAL A 35 -0.81 2.62 -0.67
N ALA A 36 -0.52 3.09 -1.89
CA ALA A 36 0.28 2.31 -2.84
C ALA A 36 1.67 1.96 -2.26
N GLU A 37 2.34 2.91 -1.61
CA GLU A 37 3.66 2.66 -1.02
C GLU A 37 3.59 1.63 0.13
N CYS A 38 2.60 1.74 1.03
CA CYS A 38 2.43 0.80 2.14
C CYS A 38 1.86 -0.56 1.70
N MET A 39 1.19 -0.66 0.57
CA MET A 39 0.78 -1.94 -0.01
C MET A 39 1.94 -2.69 -0.67
N MET A 40 2.98 -1.99 -1.09
CA MET A 40 4.13 -2.56 -1.78
C MET A 40 5.31 -2.84 -0.87
N ASN A 41 5.38 -2.19 0.29
CA ASN A 41 6.54 -2.23 1.17
C ASN A 41 6.11 -2.44 2.62
N ARG A 42 6.82 -3.31 3.33
CA ARG A 42 6.54 -3.61 4.74
C ARG A 42 6.79 -2.42 5.66
N SER A 43 7.82 -1.63 5.37
CA SER A 43 8.20 -0.47 6.16
C SER A 43 8.42 0.71 5.24
N VAL A 44 7.64 1.76 5.41
CA VAL A 44 7.70 2.98 4.59
C VAL A 44 7.97 4.17 5.49
N TYR A 45 9.06 4.86 5.22
CA TYR A 45 9.44 6.08 5.91
C TYR A 45 9.08 7.29 5.05
N PHE A 46 8.21 8.13 5.57
CA PHE A 46 7.75 9.35 4.92
C PHE A 46 8.44 10.58 5.51
N LEU A 47 9.08 11.36 4.64
CA LEU A 47 9.47 12.74 4.95
C LEU A 47 8.23 13.61 4.77
N THR A 48 7.63 14.05 5.86
CA THR A 48 6.38 14.82 5.85
C THR A 48 6.62 16.32 5.83
N GLY A 49 5.62 17.09 5.40
CA GLY A 49 5.68 18.55 5.41
C GLY A 49 4.61 19.20 4.53
N GLY A 50 4.28 20.45 4.81
CA GLY A 50 3.21 21.15 4.13
C GLY A 50 1.84 20.55 4.45
N THR A 51 1.09 20.16 3.43
CA THR A 51 -0.23 19.52 3.57
C THR A 51 -0.16 18.03 3.92
N GLU A 52 0.97 17.38 3.61
CA GLU A 52 1.18 15.96 3.89
C GLU A 52 1.81 15.77 5.27
N THR A 53 0.97 15.82 6.28
CA THR A 53 1.34 15.59 7.68
C THR A 53 1.26 14.10 8.04
N PRO A 54 1.89 13.66 9.16
CA PRO A 54 1.69 12.29 9.64
C PRO A 54 0.21 11.92 9.79
N ALA A 55 -0.60 12.82 10.33
CA ALA A 55 -2.04 12.60 10.51
C ALA A 55 -2.77 12.44 9.16
N SER A 56 -2.48 13.30 8.16
CA SER A 56 -3.13 13.21 6.84
C SER A 56 -2.79 11.91 6.11
N LEU A 57 -1.53 11.46 6.21
CA LEU A 57 -1.10 10.18 5.61
C LEU A 57 -1.76 8.99 6.32
N CYS A 58 -1.81 9.02 7.65
CA CYS A 58 -2.49 7.99 8.44
C CYS A 58 -4.00 7.95 8.17
N GLN A 59 -4.64 9.11 7.95
CA GLN A 59 -6.05 9.17 7.57
C GLN A 59 -6.30 8.49 6.22
N LYS A 60 -5.47 8.77 5.20
CA LYS A 60 -5.56 8.11 3.89
C LYS A 60 -5.43 6.58 3.99
N LEU A 61 -4.57 6.08 4.88
CA LEU A 61 -4.44 4.64 5.14
C LEU A 61 -5.69 4.08 5.83
N THR A 62 -6.23 4.80 6.80
CA THR A 62 -7.43 4.39 7.54
C THR A 62 -8.66 4.32 6.62
N ASP A 63 -8.81 5.29 5.72
CA ASP A 63 -9.94 5.37 4.78
C ASP A 63 -10.02 4.17 3.82
N VAL A 64 -8.91 3.47 3.61
CA VAL A 64 -8.84 2.25 2.77
C VAL A 64 -8.75 0.95 3.58
N GLY A 65 -9.01 1.03 4.89
CA GLY A 65 -9.02 -0.16 5.76
C GLY A 65 -7.65 -0.59 6.28
N MET A 66 -6.60 0.23 6.13
CA MET A 66 -5.25 -0.01 6.67
C MET A 66 -5.03 0.68 8.03
N GLY A 67 -6.09 0.92 8.77
CA GLY A 67 -6.05 1.63 10.05
C GLY A 67 -5.24 0.93 11.13
N GLU A 68 -5.09 -0.39 11.07
CA GLU A 68 -4.30 -1.20 12.00
C GLU A 68 -2.79 -1.19 11.71
N ALA A 69 -2.33 -0.58 10.61
CA ALA A 69 -0.91 -0.47 10.30
C ALA A 69 -0.19 0.30 11.42
N HIS A 70 0.95 -0.21 11.87
CA HIS A 70 1.73 0.42 12.92
C HIS A 70 2.41 1.68 12.42
N GLY A 71 2.25 2.78 13.15
CA GLY A 71 2.89 4.06 12.89
C GLY A 71 3.85 4.48 13.99
N VAL A 72 4.95 5.09 13.58
CA VAL A 72 5.88 5.79 14.48
C VAL A 72 6.09 7.19 13.93
N VAL A 73 5.75 8.20 14.72
CA VAL A 73 5.98 9.61 14.37
C VAL A 73 7.16 10.13 15.17
N GLY A 74 8.17 10.64 14.47
CA GLY A 74 9.27 11.37 15.08
C GLY A 74 9.09 12.87 14.88
N GLU A 75 8.99 13.63 15.98
CA GLU A 75 8.81 15.08 15.97
C GLU A 75 10.09 15.76 16.45
N ASN A 76 10.51 16.82 15.76
CA ASN A 76 11.65 17.66 16.13
C ASN A 76 12.92 16.86 16.47
N LEU A 77 13.17 15.80 15.71
CA LEU A 77 14.26 14.85 15.98
C LEU A 77 15.61 15.55 16.15
N GLY A 78 16.35 15.20 17.21
CA GLY A 78 17.66 15.74 17.53
C GLY A 78 17.62 17.12 18.21
N THR A 79 16.47 17.60 18.66
CA THR A 79 16.31 18.85 19.40
C THR A 79 15.84 18.59 20.83
N GLU A 80 15.83 19.63 21.68
CA GLU A 80 15.27 19.54 23.04
C GLU A 80 13.76 19.25 23.06
N ALA A 81 13.06 19.57 21.96
CA ALA A 81 11.61 19.33 21.80
C ALA A 81 11.32 18.00 21.09
N GLU A 82 12.29 17.08 21.07
CA GLU A 82 12.12 15.76 20.44
C GLU A 82 11.01 14.97 21.12
N ALA A 83 10.14 14.39 20.29
CA ALA A 83 9.16 13.40 20.74
C ALA A 83 9.05 12.25 19.73
N ILE A 84 8.84 11.05 20.24
CA ILE A 84 8.54 9.87 19.42
C ILE A 84 7.21 9.31 19.90
N ARG A 85 6.24 9.21 18.97
CA ARG A 85 4.91 8.68 19.25
C ARG A 85 4.66 7.42 18.47
N TYR A 86 3.95 6.50 19.08
CA TYR A 86 3.59 5.20 18.52
C TYR A 86 2.07 5.08 18.51
N GLY A 87 1.54 4.38 17.55
CA GLY A 87 0.12 4.05 17.48
C GLY A 87 -0.23 3.34 16.19
N SER A 88 -1.46 2.90 16.07
CA SER A 88 -2.00 2.47 14.79
C SER A 88 -2.23 3.69 13.87
N ALA A 89 -2.34 3.47 12.57
CA ALA A 89 -2.66 4.56 11.64
C ALA A 89 -3.97 5.26 12.02
N ALA A 90 -4.98 4.50 12.47
CA ALA A 90 -6.25 5.06 12.94
C ALA A 90 -6.08 5.96 14.17
N GLU A 91 -5.25 5.58 15.14
CA GLU A 91 -4.98 6.38 16.34
C GLU A 91 -4.19 7.65 16.02
N LEU A 92 -3.21 7.56 15.10
CA LEU A 92 -2.36 8.68 14.70
C LEU A 92 -3.10 9.67 13.80
N ALA A 93 -4.07 9.22 12.99
CA ALA A 93 -4.88 10.09 12.14
C ALA A 93 -5.63 11.16 12.91
N GLY A 94 -6.06 10.85 14.14
CA GLY A 94 -6.77 11.79 15.03
C GLY A 94 -5.88 12.74 15.82
N GLN A 95 -4.55 12.70 15.62
CA GLN A 95 -3.61 13.49 16.42
C GLN A 95 -3.05 14.69 15.65
N SER A 96 -2.47 15.63 16.40
CA SER A 96 -1.72 16.76 15.86
C SER A 96 -0.23 16.58 16.15
N PHE A 97 0.60 16.92 15.18
CA PHE A 97 2.04 16.76 15.25
C PHE A 97 2.76 18.07 14.92
N ALA A 98 4.00 18.19 15.41
CA ALA A 98 4.84 19.32 15.09
C ALA A 98 5.10 19.41 13.56
N PRO A 99 5.27 20.64 13.01
CA PRO A 99 5.55 20.81 11.58
C PRO A 99 6.81 20.08 11.10
N LEU A 100 7.82 19.96 11.97
CA LEU A 100 9.04 19.20 11.69
C LEU A 100 8.84 17.77 12.21
N SER A 101 8.20 16.94 11.40
CA SER A 101 7.91 15.55 11.74
C SER A 101 8.20 14.61 10.59
N VAL A 102 8.33 13.34 10.92
CA VAL A 102 8.50 12.21 9.99
C VAL A 102 7.59 11.08 10.44
N LEU A 103 7.20 10.21 9.51
CA LEU A 103 6.33 9.07 9.79
C LEU A 103 6.98 7.79 9.25
N LEU A 104 7.12 6.80 10.10
CA LEU A 104 7.39 5.42 9.69
C LEU A 104 6.08 4.63 9.81
N VAL A 105 5.66 4.01 8.73
CA VAL A 105 4.52 3.08 8.72
C VAL A 105 5.04 1.67 8.51
N GLU A 106 4.58 0.75 9.33
CA GLU A 106 4.89 -0.67 9.24
C GLU A 106 3.61 -1.48 9.05
N ASN A 107 3.50 -2.05 7.89
CA ASN A 107 2.39 -2.93 7.55
C ASN A 107 2.83 -4.39 7.69
N PHE A 108 2.52 -5.01 8.84
CA PHE A 108 2.84 -6.41 9.10
C PHE A 108 1.89 -7.38 8.40
N ASP A 109 0.71 -6.90 8.00
CA ASP A 109 -0.31 -7.66 7.27
C ASP A 109 -0.15 -7.57 5.75
N LEU A 110 0.96 -7.00 5.28
CA LEU A 110 1.27 -7.11 3.85
C LEU A 110 1.10 -8.57 3.46
N PRO A 111 0.22 -8.86 2.49
CA PRO A 111 0.22 -10.17 1.90
C PRO A 111 1.65 -10.41 1.41
N GLN A 112 2.37 -11.30 2.10
CA GLN A 112 3.64 -11.80 1.57
C GLN A 112 3.34 -12.18 0.13
N LEU A 113 4.26 -11.92 -0.81
CA LEU A 113 4.17 -12.34 -2.20
C LEU A 113 3.52 -13.71 -2.23
N ARG A 114 2.20 -13.74 -2.32
CA ARG A 114 1.46 -14.98 -2.32
C ARG A 114 1.63 -15.55 -3.70
N ALA A 115 1.95 -16.82 -3.76
CA ALA A 115 1.86 -17.54 -5.00
C ALA A 115 0.47 -17.26 -5.63
N PRO A 116 0.35 -17.18 -6.95
CA PRO A 116 -0.95 -17.06 -7.62
C PRO A 116 -1.95 -18.10 -7.11
N GLY A 117 -3.22 -17.73 -7.08
CA GLY A 117 -4.29 -18.61 -6.62
C GLY A 117 -4.76 -18.26 -5.22
N PHE A 118 -5.24 -17.04 -5.02
CA PHE A 118 -5.93 -16.67 -3.78
C PHE A 118 -7.15 -17.57 -3.54
N PRO A 119 -7.46 -17.90 -2.27
CA PRO A 119 -8.67 -18.66 -1.96
C PRO A 119 -9.92 -18.00 -2.55
N ASP A 120 -10.81 -18.79 -3.11
CA ASP A 120 -12.06 -18.30 -3.72
C ASP A 120 -12.89 -17.41 -2.75
N LYS A 121 -12.80 -17.68 -1.45
CA LYS A 121 -13.46 -16.89 -0.40
C LYS A 121 -12.91 -15.46 -0.22
N SER A 122 -11.76 -15.15 -0.81
CA SER A 122 -11.15 -13.82 -0.77
C SER A 122 -11.79 -12.84 -1.76
N PHE A 123 -12.66 -13.34 -2.62
CA PHE A 123 -13.34 -12.54 -3.65
C PHE A 123 -14.83 -12.45 -3.35
N ILE A 124 -15.42 -11.29 -3.68
CA ILE A 124 -16.87 -11.11 -3.63
C ILE A 124 -17.49 -11.98 -4.72
N ARG A 125 -18.50 -12.77 -4.36
CA ARG A 125 -19.24 -13.62 -5.29
C ARG A 125 -20.49 -12.91 -5.74
N SER A 126 -20.78 -13.03 -7.05
CA SER A 126 -22.06 -12.68 -7.66
C SER A 126 -22.70 -13.94 -8.26
N GLU A 127 -23.81 -13.78 -8.95
CA GLU A 127 -24.44 -14.84 -9.76
C GLU A 127 -23.54 -15.30 -10.93
N VAL A 128 -22.55 -14.47 -11.31
CA VAL A 128 -21.64 -14.76 -12.41
C VAL A 128 -20.59 -15.79 -11.97
N PRO A 129 -20.33 -16.83 -12.78
CA PRO A 129 -19.32 -17.84 -12.48
C PRO A 129 -17.92 -17.22 -12.31
N MET A 130 -17.25 -17.59 -11.22
CA MET A 130 -15.88 -17.18 -10.94
C MET A 130 -14.91 -18.29 -11.31
N THR A 131 -13.79 -17.93 -11.95
CA THR A 131 -12.69 -18.85 -12.22
C THR A 131 -12.13 -19.39 -10.90
N LYS A 132 -12.04 -20.71 -10.76
CA LYS A 132 -11.59 -21.39 -9.55
C LYS A 132 -10.12 -21.13 -9.24
N GLN A 133 -9.77 -21.16 -7.94
CA GLN A 133 -8.44 -20.90 -7.42
C GLN A 133 -7.34 -21.62 -8.19
N GLU A 134 -7.50 -22.93 -8.44
CA GLU A 134 -6.48 -23.76 -9.11
C GLU A 134 -6.29 -23.34 -10.56
N VAL A 135 -7.38 -22.96 -11.24
CA VAL A 135 -7.35 -22.49 -12.63
C VAL A 135 -6.68 -21.13 -12.72
N ARG A 136 -6.98 -20.21 -11.80
CA ARG A 136 -6.31 -18.91 -11.72
C ARG A 136 -4.81 -19.10 -11.48
N ALA A 137 -4.42 -19.90 -10.50
CA ALA A 137 -3.02 -20.19 -10.21
C ALA A 137 -2.27 -20.74 -11.43
N ALA A 138 -2.88 -21.70 -12.12
CA ALA A 138 -2.28 -22.30 -13.33
C ALA A 138 -2.18 -21.29 -14.49
N ALA A 139 -3.18 -20.45 -14.68
CA ALA A 139 -3.20 -19.41 -15.71
C ALA A 139 -2.08 -18.37 -15.49
N LEU A 140 -1.99 -17.81 -14.27
CA LEU A 140 -0.97 -16.82 -13.96
C LEU A 140 0.45 -17.40 -14.04
N ALA A 141 0.65 -18.63 -13.57
CA ALA A 141 1.94 -19.31 -13.68
C ALA A 141 2.37 -19.53 -15.14
N LYS A 142 1.40 -19.86 -16.04
CA LYS A 142 1.68 -20.04 -17.47
C LYS A 142 1.91 -18.71 -18.20
N LEU A 143 1.25 -17.64 -17.79
CA LEU A 143 1.44 -16.30 -18.36
C LEU A 143 2.82 -15.73 -18.02
N ALA A 144 3.45 -16.21 -16.94
CA ALA A 144 4.75 -15.73 -16.46
C ALA A 144 4.82 -14.19 -16.35
N VAL A 145 3.80 -13.60 -15.73
CA VAL A 145 3.59 -12.16 -15.65
C VAL A 145 4.78 -11.46 -15.02
N MET A 146 5.25 -10.39 -15.68
CA MET A 146 6.33 -9.54 -15.20
C MET A 146 5.76 -8.29 -14.48
N PRO A 147 6.48 -7.72 -13.51
CA PRO A 147 5.99 -6.58 -12.73
C PRO A 147 5.58 -5.33 -13.51
N THR A 148 6.03 -5.20 -14.76
CA THR A 148 5.79 -4.03 -15.63
C THR A 148 4.86 -4.31 -16.80
N ASP A 149 4.27 -5.50 -16.87
CA ASP A 149 3.45 -5.92 -18.00
C ASP A 149 2.15 -5.13 -18.11
N THR A 150 1.69 -4.97 -19.34
CA THR A 150 0.34 -4.50 -19.64
C THR A 150 -0.49 -5.70 -20.07
N LEU A 151 -1.55 -5.98 -19.34
CA LEU A 151 -2.35 -7.19 -19.42
C LEU A 151 -3.81 -6.88 -19.76
N TRP A 152 -4.44 -7.79 -20.48
CA TRP A 152 -5.86 -7.74 -20.81
C TRP A 152 -6.55 -8.98 -20.27
N ASP A 153 -7.60 -8.77 -19.48
CA ASP A 153 -8.51 -9.82 -19.01
C ASP A 153 -9.86 -9.63 -19.72
N VAL A 154 -10.08 -10.43 -20.76
CA VAL A 154 -11.28 -10.34 -21.60
C VAL A 154 -12.31 -11.37 -21.14
N GLY A 155 -13.48 -10.89 -20.73
CA GLY A 155 -14.48 -11.69 -20.02
C GLY A 155 -14.11 -11.81 -18.54
N ALA A 156 -13.79 -10.67 -17.91
CA ALA A 156 -13.24 -10.62 -16.56
C ALA A 156 -14.18 -11.19 -15.48
N GLY A 157 -15.48 -11.26 -15.76
CA GLY A 157 -16.47 -11.75 -14.82
C GLY A 157 -16.42 -11.00 -13.50
N THR A 158 -16.22 -11.70 -12.40
CA THR A 158 -16.09 -11.09 -11.06
C THR A 158 -14.75 -10.37 -10.83
N GLY A 159 -13.86 -10.31 -11.81
CA GLY A 159 -12.56 -9.67 -11.74
C GLY A 159 -11.51 -10.45 -10.94
N SER A 160 -11.77 -11.68 -10.54
CA SER A 160 -10.86 -12.46 -9.71
C SER A 160 -9.49 -12.72 -10.38
N VAL A 161 -9.45 -12.91 -11.70
CA VAL A 161 -8.21 -13.03 -12.49
C VAL A 161 -7.54 -11.66 -12.60
N SER A 162 -8.30 -10.61 -12.94
CA SER A 162 -7.79 -9.25 -13.05
C SER A 162 -7.07 -8.78 -11.80
N VAL A 163 -7.63 -9.07 -10.62
CA VAL A 163 -7.02 -8.74 -9.31
C VAL A 163 -5.68 -9.44 -9.13
N GLU A 164 -5.61 -10.74 -9.40
CA GLU A 164 -4.36 -11.49 -9.27
C GLU A 164 -3.31 -11.06 -10.32
N LEU A 165 -3.74 -10.71 -11.54
CA LEU A 165 -2.88 -10.11 -12.56
C LEU A 165 -2.31 -8.76 -12.11
N ALA A 166 -3.13 -7.89 -11.49
CA ALA A 166 -2.69 -6.61 -10.98
C ALA A 166 -1.67 -6.74 -9.85
N LEU A 167 -1.87 -7.72 -8.98
CA LEU A 167 -0.91 -8.04 -7.91
C LEU A 167 0.42 -8.60 -8.46
N ALA A 168 0.36 -9.34 -9.57
CA ALA A 168 1.56 -9.88 -10.23
C ALA A 168 2.32 -8.80 -11.03
N ALA A 169 1.61 -7.77 -11.54
CA ALA A 169 2.18 -6.67 -12.31
C ALA A 169 2.05 -5.30 -11.60
N PRO A 170 2.65 -5.10 -10.43
CA PRO A 170 2.44 -3.93 -9.58
C PRO A 170 2.96 -2.60 -10.17
N LYS A 171 3.78 -2.67 -11.22
CA LYS A 171 4.28 -1.51 -11.98
C LYS A 171 3.70 -1.46 -13.41
N GLY A 172 2.80 -2.39 -13.70
CA GLY A 172 2.15 -2.55 -14.98
C GLY A 172 0.74 -1.96 -15.01
N ARG A 173 -0.06 -2.48 -15.94
CA ARG A 173 -1.49 -2.13 -16.06
C ARG A 173 -2.30 -3.37 -16.39
N VAL A 174 -3.50 -3.46 -15.84
CA VAL A 174 -4.47 -4.50 -16.17
C VAL A 174 -5.74 -3.84 -16.70
N TYR A 175 -6.16 -4.25 -17.87
CA TYR A 175 -7.43 -3.84 -18.47
C TYR A 175 -8.40 -5.01 -18.38
N ALA A 176 -9.43 -4.86 -17.54
CA ALA A 176 -10.51 -5.82 -17.43
C ALA A 176 -11.66 -5.40 -18.35
N VAL A 177 -12.10 -6.30 -19.22
CA VAL A 177 -13.19 -6.08 -20.16
C VAL A 177 -14.30 -7.07 -19.85
N GLU A 178 -15.49 -6.57 -19.55
CA GLU A 178 -16.66 -7.38 -19.24
C GLU A 178 -17.91 -6.77 -19.91
N CYS A 179 -18.77 -7.62 -20.44
CA CYS A 179 -20.00 -7.21 -21.12
C CYS A 179 -21.26 -7.35 -20.24
N GLU A 180 -21.19 -8.16 -19.18
CA GLU A 180 -22.32 -8.39 -18.28
C GLU A 180 -22.32 -7.34 -17.16
N PRO A 181 -23.35 -6.47 -17.05
CA PRO A 181 -23.42 -5.43 -16.04
C PRO A 181 -23.33 -5.97 -14.60
N ASP A 182 -23.99 -7.11 -14.33
CA ASP A 182 -24.03 -7.73 -13.01
C ASP A 182 -22.65 -8.27 -12.57
N ALA A 183 -21.74 -8.50 -13.52
CA ALA A 183 -20.39 -8.89 -13.26
C ALA A 183 -19.47 -7.70 -12.92
N CYS A 184 -19.80 -6.50 -13.39
CA CYS A 184 -19.02 -5.28 -13.13
C CYS A 184 -19.16 -4.76 -11.70
N GLU A 185 -20.28 -5.04 -11.02
CA GLU A 185 -20.56 -4.55 -9.68
C GLU A 185 -19.54 -5.03 -8.63
N PRO A 186 -19.14 -6.32 -8.56
CA PRO A 186 -18.12 -6.78 -7.63
C PRO A 186 -16.73 -6.16 -7.85
N VAL A 187 -16.38 -5.82 -9.09
CA VAL A 187 -15.08 -5.24 -9.43
C VAL A 187 -14.92 -3.83 -8.86
N SER A 188 -16.00 -3.06 -8.76
CA SER A 188 -16.00 -1.69 -8.22
C SER A 188 -15.72 -1.64 -6.71
N TYR A 189 -15.94 -2.72 -5.98
CA TYR A 189 -15.71 -2.82 -4.52
C TYR A 189 -14.34 -3.40 -4.16
N THR A 190 -13.60 -3.95 -5.11
CA THR A 190 -12.22 -4.32 -4.87
C THR A 190 -11.36 -3.05 -4.87
N HIS A 191 -10.93 -2.62 -3.68
CA HIS A 191 -10.11 -1.41 -3.45
C HIS A 191 -8.70 -1.45 -4.07
N LEU A 192 -8.51 -2.19 -5.14
CA LEU A 192 -7.38 -2.04 -6.02
C LEU A 192 -7.76 -0.95 -7.02
N ARG A 193 -7.38 0.29 -6.75
CA ARG A 193 -7.54 1.40 -7.69
C ARG A 193 -6.82 1.05 -8.99
N ALA A 194 -7.55 0.47 -9.94
CA ALA A 194 -7.28 0.70 -11.33
C ALA A 194 -7.54 2.20 -11.56
N HIS A 195 -6.53 2.95 -11.98
CA HIS A 195 -6.73 4.34 -12.38
C HIS A 195 -7.73 4.34 -13.54
N GLU A 196 -8.94 4.80 -13.28
CA GLU A 196 -9.90 5.15 -14.30
C GLU A 196 -9.29 6.29 -15.13
N THR A 197 -9.11 6.07 -16.41
CA THR A 197 -8.87 7.13 -17.40
C THR A 197 -10.16 7.43 -18.11
#